data_b8961fbce86e4b7cefe30f78f70aec71
#
_entry.id   b8961fbce86e4b7cefe30f78f70aec71
#
_cell.length_a   1.000
_cell.length_b   1.000
_cell.length_c   1.000
_cell.angle_alpha   90.00
_cell.angle_beta   90.00
_cell.angle_gamma   90.00
#
_symmetry.space_group_name_H-M   'P 1'
#
loop_
_entity.id
_entity.type
_entity.pdbx_description
1 polymer ?
#
loop_
_entity_poly.entity_id
_entity_poly.type
_entity_poly.pdbx_seq_one_letter_code
_entity_poly.pdbx_strand_id
1 'polypeptide(L)'
;MCIEVIRLGKQPVFFDIDGTLLDYQIGINDILPSCQHSLDRLRQSHPAFIASGRTKCFIVDEILNYPFDGFVTCNGAYVEYKGQCIYKKAISKTAISHALQVADALGAVLYLESHDCIYVHHAHLPSHAIFAEKWRMHDHIVVTDFDPATIEVY
;
A
#
# COMPACT_ATOMS: atom_id res chain seq x y z
N MET A 1 6.56 -21.97 -9.05
CA MET A 1 5.91 -20.72 -9.49
C MET A 1 6.91 -20.01 -10.38
N CYS A 2 6.69 -20.00 -11.70
CA CYS A 2 7.59 -19.31 -12.65
C CYS A 2 7.35 -17.81 -12.48
N ILE A 3 8.41 -17.08 -12.13
CA ILE A 3 8.41 -15.62 -12.21
C ILE A 3 8.47 -15.29 -13.71
N GLU A 4 7.37 -14.78 -14.25
CA GLU A 4 7.37 -14.29 -15.61
C GLU A 4 8.20 -12.99 -15.63
N VAL A 5 9.37 -13.04 -16.26
CA VAL A 5 10.26 -11.89 -16.35
C VAL A 5 9.67 -10.91 -17.37
N ILE A 6 9.02 -9.86 -16.90
CA ILE A 6 8.58 -8.76 -17.76
C ILE A 6 9.81 -7.96 -18.17
N ARG A 7 10.20 -8.05 -19.43
CA ARG A 7 11.23 -7.19 -20.02
C ARG A 7 10.62 -5.83 -20.36
N LEU A 8 10.86 -4.85 -19.52
CA LEU A 8 10.62 -3.45 -19.88
C LEU A 8 11.73 -3.04 -20.86
N GLY A 9 11.36 -2.66 -22.08
CA GLY A 9 12.32 -2.21 -23.11
C GLY A 9 13.04 -0.90 -22.74
N LYS A 10 12.61 -0.23 -21.67
CA LYS A 10 13.14 1.00 -21.09
C LYS A 10 13.32 0.82 -19.59
N GLN A 11 14.28 1.52 -19.00
CA GLN A 11 14.53 1.46 -17.55
C GLN A 11 13.36 2.07 -16.78
N PRO A 12 12.74 1.36 -15.81
CA PRO A 12 11.72 1.92 -14.96
C PRO A 12 12.32 2.87 -13.92
N VAL A 13 11.55 3.89 -13.55
CA VAL A 13 11.89 4.81 -12.45
C VAL A 13 10.84 4.64 -11.36
N PHE A 14 11.29 4.52 -10.11
CA PHE A 14 10.45 4.29 -8.95
C PHE A 14 10.42 5.53 -8.08
N PHE A 15 9.23 5.88 -7.59
CA PHE A 15 8.99 7.02 -6.72
C PHE A 15 8.35 6.55 -5.42
N ASP A 16 8.90 6.98 -4.30
CA ASP A 16 8.23 6.86 -3.02
C ASP A 16 7.15 7.94 -2.87
N ILE A 17 6.22 7.75 -1.95
CA ILE A 17 5.11 8.67 -1.69
C ILE A 17 5.49 9.64 -0.58
N ASP A 18 5.72 9.11 0.62
CA ASP A 18 5.81 9.88 1.87
C ASP A 18 7.17 10.57 2.00
N GLY A 19 7.15 11.91 1.99
CA GLY A 19 8.38 12.71 1.97
C GLY A 19 9.03 12.83 0.59
N THR A 20 8.40 12.31 -0.49
CA THR A 20 8.91 12.39 -1.87
C THR A 20 7.90 13.05 -2.80
N LEU A 21 6.75 12.44 -3.04
CA LEU A 21 5.68 13.03 -3.87
C LEU A 21 4.69 13.84 -3.02
N LEU A 22 4.45 13.40 -1.79
CA LEU A 22 3.59 14.06 -0.81
C LEU A 22 4.37 14.28 0.49
N ASP A 23 4.08 15.38 1.17
CA ASP A 23 4.61 15.66 2.52
C ASP A 23 3.57 16.44 3.33
N TYR A 24 2.78 15.71 4.10
CA TYR A 24 1.72 16.27 4.93
C TYR A 24 2.24 17.16 6.06
N GLN A 25 3.52 17.01 6.49
CA GLN A 25 4.10 17.81 7.56
C GLN A 25 4.30 19.26 7.13
N ILE A 26 4.54 19.49 5.85
CA ILE A 26 4.72 20.82 5.27
C ILE A 26 3.57 21.23 4.35
N GLY A 27 2.44 20.49 4.40
CA GLY A 27 1.21 20.82 3.69
C GLY A 27 1.19 20.45 2.20
N ILE A 28 2.11 19.60 1.74
CA ILE A 28 2.08 19.04 0.37
C ILE A 28 1.17 17.82 0.35
N ASN A 29 -0.10 18.05 0.01
CA ASN A 29 -1.15 17.02 0.03
C ASN A 29 -1.47 16.47 -1.37
N ASP A 30 -0.83 16.97 -2.42
CA ASP A 30 -1.01 16.54 -3.81
C ASP A 30 0.32 16.61 -4.55
N ILE A 31 0.44 15.91 -5.67
CA ILE A 31 1.63 16.01 -6.53
C ILE A 31 1.72 17.45 -7.07
N LEU A 32 2.77 18.15 -6.70
CA LEU A 32 2.96 19.54 -7.12
C LEU A 32 2.94 19.65 -8.66
N PRO A 33 2.36 20.73 -9.25
CA PRO A 33 2.30 20.90 -10.70
C PRO A 33 3.67 20.83 -11.40
N SER A 34 4.73 21.31 -10.74
CA SER A 34 6.12 21.21 -11.25
C SER A 34 6.61 19.75 -11.29
N CYS A 35 6.22 18.94 -10.29
CA CYS A 35 6.52 17.51 -10.25
C CYS A 35 5.72 16.77 -11.32
N GLN A 36 4.42 17.06 -11.48
CA GLN A 36 3.59 16.47 -12.52
C GLN A 36 4.20 16.71 -13.91
N HIS A 37 4.58 17.97 -14.22
CA HIS A 37 5.23 18.29 -15.48
C HIS A 37 6.54 17.48 -15.71
N SER A 38 7.33 17.28 -14.66
CA SER A 38 8.57 16.50 -14.72
C SER A 38 8.29 15.01 -14.92
N LEU A 39 7.28 14.47 -14.24
CA LEU A 39 6.81 13.10 -14.39
C LEU A 39 6.28 12.84 -15.81
N ASP A 40 5.49 13.78 -16.38
CA ASP A 40 4.95 13.66 -17.73
C ASP A 40 6.07 13.61 -18.78
N ARG A 41 7.11 14.40 -18.61
CA ARG A 41 8.30 14.34 -19.47
C ARG A 41 9.07 13.03 -19.32
N LEU A 42 9.27 12.56 -18.08
CA LEU A 42 9.94 11.30 -17.79
C LEU A 42 9.23 10.12 -18.45
N ARG A 43 7.90 10.08 -18.34
CA ARG A 43 7.06 8.99 -18.84
C ARG A 43 7.06 8.84 -20.36
N GLN A 44 7.51 9.85 -21.12
CA GLN A 44 7.71 9.73 -22.57
C GLN A 44 8.81 8.72 -22.91
N SER A 45 9.78 8.53 -22.01
CA SER A 45 10.95 7.70 -22.24
C SER A 45 11.13 6.56 -21.22
N HIS A 46 10.54 6.65 -20.04
CA HIS A 46 10.72 5.70 -18.93
C HIS A 46 9.39 5.37 -18.28
N PRO A 47 9.09 4.09 -18.01
CA PRO A 47 7.95 3.74 -17.16
C PRO A 47 8.14 4.29 -15.75
N ALA A 48 7.09 4.88 -15.17
CA ALA A 48 7.09 5.43 -13.83
C ALA A 48 6.25 4.57 -12.89
N PHE A 49 6.84 4.17 -11.77
CA PHE A 49 6.23 3.30 -10.77
C PHE A 49 6.19 3.99 -9.42
N ILE A 50 5.17 3.70 -8.65
CA ILE A 50 5.17 3.94 -7.20
C ILE A 50 5.87 2.78 -6.50
N ALA A 51 6.69 3.08 -5.48
CA ALA A 51 7.28 2.09 -4.57
C ALA A 51 7.07 2.58 -3.15
N SER A 52 6.17 1.93 -2.40
CA SER A 52 5.77 2.37 -1.06
C SER A 52 5.62 1.20 -0.10
N GLY A 53 5.76 1.48 1.20
CA GLY A 53 5.36 0.57 2.27
C GLY A 53 3.86 0.39 2.39
N ARG A 54 3.08 1.36 1.90
CA ARG A 54 1.61 1.31 1.97
C ARG A 54 1.06 0.16 1.14
N THR A 55 -0.06 -0.41 1.58
CA THR A 55 -0.93 -1.22 0.71
C THR A 55 -1.69 -0.31 -0.28
N LYS A 56 -2.13 -0.85 -1.41
CA LYS A 56 -2.75 -0.04 -2.47
C LYS A 56 -4.03 0.66 -2.02
N CYS A 57 -4.88 -0.02 -1.25
CA CYS A 57 -6.10 0.58 -0.70
C CYS A 57 -5.82 1.75 0.27
N PHE A 58 -4.59 1.89 0.75
CA PHE A 58 -4.16 2.98 1.65
C PHE A 58 -3.36 4.07 0.91
N ILE A 59 -3.24 3.97 -0.40
CA ILE A 59 -2.68 5.04 -1.24
C ILE A 59 -3.81 6.02 -1.56
N VAL A 60 -3.54 7.31 -1.36
CA VAL A 60 -4.51 8.38 -1.57
C VAL A 60 -4.82 8.60 -3.05
N ASP A 61 -6.01 9.12 -3.32
CA ASP A 61 -6.52 9.34 -4.67
C ASP A 61 -5.63 10.27 -5.51
N GLU A 62 -4.96 11.24 -4.89
CA GLU A 62 -4.03 12.16 -5.55
C GLU A 62 -2.88 11.42 -6.25
N ILE A 63 -2.44 10.30 -5.68
CA ILE A 63 -1.44 9.42 -6.28
C ILE A 63 -2.07 8.43 -7.26
N LEU A 64 -3.22 7.82 -6.88
CA LEU A 64 -3.90 6.81 -7.71
C LEU A 64 -4.43 7.40 -9.03
N ASN A 65 -4.83 8.68 -9.03
CA ASN A 65 -5.34 9.38 -10.20
C ASN A 65 -4.23 9.80 -11.19
N TYR A 66 -2.96 9.86 -10.75
CA TYR A 66 -1.86 10.07 -11.70
C TYR A 66 -1.54 8.75 -12.42
N PRO A 67 -1.37 8.75 -13.74
CA PRO A 67 -1.27 7.52 -14.54
C PRO A 67 0.10 6.84 -14.44
N PHE A 68 0.51 6.41 -13.23
CA PHE A 68 1.68 5.58 -13.05
C PHE A 68 1.54 4.24 -13.82
N ASP A 69 2.66 3.71 -14.31
CA ASP A 69 2.67 2.46 -15.07
C ASP A 69 2.50 1.22 -14.15
N GLY A 70 2.78 1.36 -12.86
CA GLY A 70 2.60 0.27 -11.89
C GLY A 70 2.90 0.69 -10.46
N PHE A 71 2.69 -0.26 -9.56
CA PHE A 71 2.81 -0.07 -8.13
C PHE A 71 3.57 -1.23 -7.49
N VAL A 72 4.56 -0.90 -6.67
CA VAL A 72 5.24 -1.81 -5.74
C VAL A 72 4.78 -1.41 -4.35
N THR A 73 3.92 -2.21 -3.75
CA THR A 73 3.25 -1.92 -2.47
C THR A 73 3.59 -2.94 -1.40
N CYS A 74 3.17 -2.71 -0.16
CA CYS A 74 3.43 -3.61 0.97
C CYS A 74 4.93 -3.96 1.09
N ASN A 75 5.82 -2.94 1.01
CA ASN A 75 7.28 -3.13 1.03
C ASN A 75 7.80 -4.14 -0.02
N GLY A 76 7.17 -4.20 -1.19
CA GLY A 76 7.53 -5.11 -2.28
C GLY A 76 6.85 -6.48 -2.24
N ALA A 77 5.96 -6.71 -1.28
CA ALA A 77 5.22 -7.97 -1.21
C ALA A 77 4.10 -8.08 -2.26
N TYR A 78 3.68 -6.96 -2.86
CA TYR A 78 2.73 -6.92 -3.96
C TYR A 78 3.21 -5.99 -5.07
N VAL A 79 3.25 -6.48 -6.31
CA VAL A 79 3.70 -5.72 -7.47
C VAL A 79 2.65 -5.78 -8.58
N GLU A 80 2.25 -4.62 -9.05
CA GLU A 80 1.32 -4.43 -10.15
C GLU A 80 1.99 -3.69 -11.31
N TYR A 81 1.71 -4.12 -12.53
CA TYR A 81 2.11 -3.43 -13.75
C TYR A 81 0.92 -3.35 -14.70
N LYS A 82 0.58 -2.15 -15.13
CA LYS A 82 -0.57 -1.87 -16.02
C LYS A 82 -1.89 -2.52 -15.55
N GLY A 83 -2.15 -2.45 -14.25
CA GLY A 83 -3.36 -3.00 -13.64
C GLY A 83 -3.36 -4.52 -13.45
N GLN A 84 -2.25 -5.20 -13.73
CA GLN A 84 -2.12 -6.65 -13.54
C GLN A 84 -1.14 -6.97 -12.43
N CYS A 85 -1.53 -7.81 -11.48
CA CYS A 85 -0.62 -8.33 -10.47
C CYS A 85 0.41 -9.24 -11.15
N ILE A 86 1.70 -8.85 -11.07
CA ILE A 86 2.81 -9.61 -11.65
C ILE A 86 3.63 -10.35 -10.59
N TYR A 87 3.50 -9.95 -9.32
CA TYR A 87 4.13 -10.62 -8.20
C TYR A 87 3.33 -10.38 -6.93
N LYS A 88 3.17 -11.43 -6.12
CA LYS A 88 2.66 -11.29 -4.77
C LYS A 88 3.25 -12.36 -3.85
N LYS A 89 3.49 -12.00 -2.59
CA LYS A 89 3.96 -12.91 -1.56
C LYS A 89 3.19 -12.65 -0.27
N ALA A 90 2.17 -13.46 -0.04
CA ALA A 90 1.36 -13.36 1.15
C ALA A 90 2.09 -13.88 2.40
N ILE A 91 1.71 -13.33 3.55
CA ILE A 91 2.11 -13.82 4.87
C ILE A 91 1.45 -15.17 5.13
N SER A 92 2.17 -16.09 5.76
CA SER A 92 1.63 -17.43 6.05
C SER A 92 0.49 -17.38 7.07
N LYS A 93 -0.48 -18.26 6.96
CA LYS A 93 -1.59 -18.37 7.93
C LYS A 93 -1.10 -18.60 9.36
N THR A 94 -0.02 -19.36 9.52
CA THR A 94 0.62 -19.58 10.84
C THR A 94 1.16 -18.28 11.41
N ALA A 95 1.80 -17.43 10.60
CA ALA A 95 2.30 -16.13 11.06
C ALA A 95 1.15 -15.17 11.42
N ILE A 96 0.06 -15.17 10.62
CA ILE A 96 -1.15 -14.39 10.93
C ILE A 96 -1.73 -14.84 12.28
N SER A 97 -1.93 -16.15 12.48
CA SER A 97 -2.47 -16.68 13.74
C SER A 97 -1.59 -16.33 14.93
N HIS A 98 -0.26 -16.41 14.78
CA HIS A 98 0.67 -16.02 15.84
C HIS A 98 0.60 -14.52 16.14
N ALA A 99 0.54 -13.67 15.12
CA ALA A 99 0.40 -12.22 15.30
C ALA A 99 -0.89 -11.85 16.06
N LEU A 100 -2.00 -12.51 15.74
CA LEU A 100 -3.27 -12.33 16.46
C LEU A 100 -3.15 -12.73 17.94
N GLN A 101 -2.54 -13.89 18.24
CA GLN A 101 -2.31 -14.32 19.62
C GLN A 101 -1.45 -13.33 20.41
N VAL A 102 -0.41 -12.76 19.78
CA VAL A 102 0.42 -11.73 20.40
C VAL A 102 -0.37 -10.46 20.64
N ALA A 103 -1.19 -10.03 19.67
CA ALA A 103 -2.05 -8.86 19.83
C ALA A 103 -3.07 -9.05 20.98
N ASP A 104 -3.68 -10.24 21.09
CA ASP A 104 -4.58 -10.61 22.20
C ASP A 104 -3.86 -10.52 23.56
N ALA A 105 -2.67 -11.11 23.65
CA ALA A 105 -1.91 -11.12 24.89
C ALA A 105 -1.46 -9.73 25.36
N LEU A 106 -1.22 -8.82 24.41
CA LEU A 106 -0.79 -7.45 24.67
C LEU A 106 -1.97 -6.46 24.79
N GLY A 107 -3.19 -6.85 24.44
CA GLY A 107 -4.33 -5.94 24.31
C GLY A 107 -4.06 -4.84 23.26
N ALA A 108 -3.41 -5.19 22.15
CA ALA A 108 -2.99 -4.26 21.13
C ALA A 108 -3.86 -4.35 19.88
N VAL A 109 -3.99 -3.22 19.16
CA VAL A 109 -4.57 -3.22 17.81
C VAL A 109 -3.57 -3.83 16.84
N LEU A 110 -4.04 -4.74 15.98
CA LEU A 110 -3.25 -5.30 14.89
C LEU A 110 -3.89 -4.96 13.54
N TYR A 111 -3.08 -4.46 12.64
CA TYR A 111 -3.45 -4.19 11.25
C TYR A 111 -2.83 -5.26 10.36
N LEU A 112 -3.67 -5.92 9.59
CA LEU A 112 -3.28 -6.93 8.60
C LEU A 112 -3.65 -6.40 7.22
N GLU A 113 -2.66 -6.00 6.46
CA GLU A 113 -2.85 -5.26 5.21
C GLU A 113 -3.01 -6.22 4.02
N SER A 114 -4.11 -6.06 3.29
CA SER A 114 -4.36 -6.70 1.99
C SER A 114 -4.26 -5.67 0.87
N HIS A 115 -4.36 -6.12 -0.38
CA HIS A 115 -4.38 -5.21 -1.52
C HIS A 115 -5.59 -4.26 -1.51
N ASP A 116 -6.77 -4.79 -1.15
CA ASP A 116 -8.05 -4.11 -1.29
C ASP A 116 -8.61 -3.56 0.03
N CYS A 117 -8.10 -4.04 1.17
CA CYS A 117 -8.60 -3.65 2.50
C CYS A 117 -7.54 -3.85 3.58
N ILE A 118 -7.85 -3.33 4.76
CA ILE A 118 -7.07 -3.51 5.98
C ILE A 118 -7.94 -4.22 7.01
N TYR A 119 -7.55 -5.42 7.42
CA TYR A 119 -8.20 -6.14 8.50
C TYR A 119 -7.70 -5.63 9.83
N VAL A 120 -8.60 -5.20 10.70
CA VAL A 120 -8.26 -4.58 11.98
C VAL A 120 -8.77 -5.43 13.13
N HIS A 121 -7.84 -6.07 13.83
CA HIS A 121 -8.13 -6.79 15.07
C HIS A 121 -8.10 -5.81 16.25
N HIS A 122 -9.06 -5.93 17.18
CA HIS A 122 -9.27 -5.01 18.29
C HIS A 122 -9.56 -3.55 17.88
N ALA A 123 -10.31 -3.36 16.78
CA ALA A 123 -10.70 -2.03 16.28
C ALA A 123 -11.50 -1.19 17.32
N HIS A 124 -12.06 -1.80 18.36
CA HIS A 124 -12.77 -1.13 19.45
C HIS A 124 -11.84 -0.36 20.41
N LEU A 125 -10.54 -0.61 20.36
CA LEU A 125 -9.59 0.07 21.24
C LEU A 125 -9.38 1.53 20.83
N PRO A 126 -9.26 2.48 21.79
CA PRO A 126 -9.07 3.91 21.49
C PRO A 126 -7.85 4.19 20.60
N SER A 127 -6.80 3.36 20.68
CA SER A 127 -5.59 3.49 19.87
C SER A 127 -5.88 3.32 18.37
N HIS A 128 -6.92 2.56 17.98
CA HIS A 128 -7.33 2.48 16.58
C HIS A 128 -7.87 3.82 16.08
N ALA A 129 -8.78 4.46 16.82
CA ALA A 129 -9.34 5.75 16.42
C ALA A 129 -8.24 6.82 16.25
N ILE A 130 -7.29 6.89 17.19
CA ILE A 130 -6.15 7.80 17.13
C ILE A 130 -5.29 7.53 15.89
N PHE A 131 -5.01 6.25 15.59
CA PHE A 131 -4.23 5.88 14.41
C PHE A 131 -4.97 6.21 13.12
N ALA A 132 -6.26 5.84 13.02
CA ALA A 132 -7.09 6.08 11.84
C ALA A 132 -7.19 7.58 11.52
N GLU A 133 -7.40 8.43 12.53
CA GLU A 133 -7.41 9.88 12.38
C GLU A 133 -6.05 10.42 11.89
N LYS A 134 -4.96 10.03 12.57
CA LYS A 134 -3.61 10.48 12.24
C LYS A 134 -3.21 10.15 10.81
N TRP A 135 -3.54 8.95 10.34
CA TRP A 135 -3.16 8.44 9.02
C TRP A 135 -4.26 8.59 7.96
N ARG A 136 -5.35 9.28 8.29
CA ARG A 136 -6.50 9.51 7.39
C ARG A 136 -7.04 8.20 6.79
N MET A 137 -7.11 7.16 7.64
CA MET A 137 -7.64 5.87 7.24
C MET A 137 -9.16 5.98 7.05
N HIS A 138 -9.65 5.64 5.86
CA HIS A 138 -11.07 5.69 5.56
C HIS A 138 -11.78 4.42 6.00
N ASP A 139 -12.98 4.53 6.58
CA ASP A 139 -13.75 3.39 7.09
C ASP A 139 -14.05 2.34 6.01
N HIS A 140 -14.20 2.75 4.74
CA HIS A 140 -14.53 1.83 3.65
C HIS A 140 -13.43 0.82 3.31
N ILE A 141 -12.18 1.05 3.75
CA ILE A 141 -11.08 0.08 3.58
C ILE A 141 -10.87 -0.78 4.82
N VAL A 142 -11.60 -0.54 5.92
CA VAL A 142 -11.43 -1.23 7.20
C VAL A 142 -12.41 -2.40 7.29
N VAL A 143 -11.88 -3.59 7.60
CA VAL A 143 -12.66 -4.82 7.83
C VAL A 143 -12.36 -5.32 9.25
N THR A 144 -13.38 -5.39 10.10
CA THR A 144 -13.24 -5.80 11.52
C THR A 144 -13.74 -7.20 11.80
N ASP A 145 -14.57 -7.75 10.91
CA ASP A 145 -15.09 -9.12 10.99
C ASP A 145 -14.47 -9.96 9.88
N PHE A 146 -13.52 -10.83 10.22
CA PHE A 146 -12.78 -11.64 9.26
C PHE A 146 -12.36 -12.98 9.83
N ASP A 147 -12.24 -13.97 8.95
CA ASP A 147 -11.65 -15.27 9.28
C ASP A 147 -10.16 -15.30 8.90
N PRO A 148 -9.25 -15.43 9.88
CA PRO A 148 -7.80 -15.49 9.62
C PRO A 148 -7.37 -16.61 8.66
N ALA A 149 -8.18 -17.67 8.53
CA ALA A 149 -7.87 -18.77 7.64
C ALA A 149 -8.10 -18.43 6.16
N THR A 150 -8.97 -17.44 5.88
CA THR A 150 -9.39 -17.10 4.52
C THR A 150 -8.72 -15.85 3.95
N ILE A 151 -8.32 -14.89 4.80
CA ILE A 151 -7.73 -13.61 4.36
C ILE A 151 -6.35 -13.80 3.72
N GLU A 152 -6.03 -12.99 2.72
CA GLU A 152 -4.70 -12.89 2.12
C GLU A 152 -4.11 -11.51 2.46
N VAL A 153 -2.99 -11.48 3.16
CA VAL A 153 -2.30 -10.26 3.62
C VAL A 153 -0.82 -10.31 3.26
N TYR A 154 -0.20 -9.13 3.15
CA TYR A 154 1.13 -8.94 2.58
C TYR A 154 2.09 -8.21 3.53
#